data_29a05021556a14ab4edbe1bf837f72bf
#
_entry.id   29a05021556a14ab4edbe1bf837f72bf
#
_cell.length_a   1.000
_cell.length_b   1.000
_cell.length_c   1.000
_cell.angle_alpha   90.00
_cell.angle_beta   90.00
_cell.angle_gamma   90.00
#
_symmetry.space_group_name_H-M   'P 1'
#
loop_
_entity.id
_entity.type
_entity.pdbx_description
1 polymer ?
#
loop_
_entity_poly.entity_id
_entity_poly.type
_entity_poly.pdbx_seq_one_letter_code
_entity_poly.pdbx_strand_id
1 'polypeptide(L)'
;MAETKNLQDQIRVWAEKSIDTYKNVLVKTNSKHDFIASQSPLNEIKESPEIVILGKNPGHSGEFVDSDELLDTFLKGNDTWSRRNNRRKVDGRWQYWQNIKFYLSPTFTKEMLEDDNKRILTNATFFCSESPKNLPPCAYKETIECSLNLVDVLKPSKNVVICMGASDYFGLFKDKFGFTEYHDVYSAEGLFYGIRNGVKYIGMPHPSGRHTKLGNLLIKKFVELSYKLNSFEEVKSGLEPYFKSYSLFEKGKEEIYNSVIKRISELIPDNKEAKPNSKPNKSEKFIFEDFELFIIKNDYDKRLIGLRQGPFRGKNYVSPLTESHNELIKFISDKKYKSNKWWTAYKHFEDYSGDSTSEIADNIIMDLKNMIELL
;
A
#
# COMPACT_ATOMS: atom_id res chain seq x y z
N MET A 1 39.63 1.83 28.42
CA MET A 1 38.26 2.20 28.00
C MET A 1 38.26 2.14 26.49
N ALA A 2 37.44 1.27 25.87
CA ALA A 2 37.33 1.24 24.41
C ALA A 2 36.61 2.53 23.98
N GLU A 3 37.24 3.31 23.09
CA GLU A 3 36.60 4.46 22.47
C GLU A 3 35.29 3.99 21.81
N THR A 4 34.20 4.57 22.21
CA THR A 4 32.91 4.30 21.57
C THR A 4 33.01 4.87 20.16
N LYS A 5 33.18 4.01 19.14
CA LYS A 5 33.16 4.41 17.73
C LYS A 5 31.93 5.23 17.46
N ASN A 6 32.07 6.36 16.79
CA ASN A 6 30.91 7.17 16.38
C ASN A 6 30.06 6.38 15.39
N LEU A 7 28.82 6.82 15.15
CA LEU A 7 27.85 6.12 14.29
C LEU A 7 28.38 5.97 12.85
N GLN A 8 29.07 6.98 12.33
CA GLN A 8 29.62 6.94 10.97
C GLN A 8 30.74 5.88 10.83
N ASP A 9 31.58 5.71 11.85
CA ASP A 9 32.59 4.65 11.84
C ASP A 9 31.97 3.26 11.87
N GLN A 10 30.87 3.11 12.63
CA GLN A 10 30.13 1.85 12.68
C GLN A 10 29.45 1.53 11.33
N ILE A 11 28.86 2.54 10.68
CA ILE A 11 28.26 2.42 9.35
C ILE A 11 29.34 2.04 8.32
N ARG A 12 30.50 2.65 8.38
CA ARG A 12 31.61 2.36 7.45
C ARG A 12 32.08 0.91 7.59
N VAL A 13 32.34 0.46 8.82
CA VAL A 13 32.73 -0.94 9.09
C VAL A 13 31.66 -1.94 8.63
N TRP A 14 30.40 -1.61 8.85
CA TRP A 14 29.28 -2.40 8.34
C TRP A 14 29.28 -2.44 6.80
N ALA A 15 29.49 -1.32 6.13
CA ALA A 15 29.48 -1.21 4.68
C ALA A 15 30.60 -2.05 4.04
N GLU A 16 31.81 -2.00 4.56
CA GLU A 16 32.96 -2.80 4.10
C GLU A 16 32.63 -4.30 4.13
N LYS A 17 32.10 -4.80 5.27
CA LYS A 17 31.69 -6.21 5.42
C LYS A 17 30.53 -6.59 4.48
N SER A 18 29.60 -5.66 4.29
CA SER A 18 28.46 -5.90 3.39
C SER A 18 28.93 -5.99 1.94
N ILE A 19 29.80 -5.10 1.48
CA ILE A 19 30.38 -5.12 0.12
C ILE A 19 31.07 -6.46 -0.14
N ASP A 20 31.86 -6.95 0.80
CA ASP A 20 32.54 -8.25 0.68
C ASP A 20 31.52 -9.39 0.54
N THR A 21 30.44 -9.36 1.32
CA THR A 21 29.38 -10.35 1.23
C THR A 21 28.71 -10.33 -0.16
N TYR A 22 28.40 -9.14 -0.68
CA TYR A 22 27.76 -8.98 -1.99
C TYR A 22 28.68 -9.40 -3.12
N LYS A 23 29.98 -9.05 -3.09
CA LYS A 23 30.97 -9.51 -4.06
C LYS A 23 31.08 -11.04 -4.08
N ASN A 24 31.09 -11.67 -2.91
CA ASN A 24 31.13 -13.14 -2.80
C ASN A 24 29.88 -13.80 -3.41
N VAL A 25 28.68 -13.23 -3.20
CA VAL A 25 27.44 -13.74 -3.80
C VAL A 25 27.45 -13.57 -5.31
N LEU A 26 27.95 -12.45 -5.85
CA LEU A 26 28.09 -12.26 -7.29
C LEU A 26 29.00 -13.31 -7.93
N VAL A 27 30.14 -13.62 -7.31
CA VAL A 27 31.04 -14.66 -7.77
C VAL A 27 30.36 -16.05 -7.75
N LYS A 28 29.72 -16.41 -6.62
CA LYS A 28 29.04 -17.71 -6.47
C LYS A 28 27.89 -17.90 -7.48
N THR A 29 27.20 -16.83 -7.82
CA THR A 29 26.02 -16.88 -8.69
C THR A 29 26.33 -16.60 -10.16
N ASN A 30 27.59 -16.26 -10.47
CA ASN A 30 28.02 -15.76 -11.79
C ASN A 30 27.09 -14.63 -12.30
N SER A 31 26.74 -13.72 -11.39
CA SER A 31 25.80 -12.63 -11.64
C SER A 31 26.55 -11.30 -11.81
N LYS A 32 25.93 -10.38 -12.55
CA LYS A 32 26.43 -9.02 -12.77
C LYS A 32 25.46 -7.97 -12.23
N HIS A 33 24.67 -8.30 -11.19
CA HIS A 33 23.77 -7.33 -10.59
C HIS A 33 24.52 -6.26 -9.82
N ASP A 34 24.11 -5.02 -9.99
CA ASP A 34 24.49 -3.94 -9.10
C ASP A 34 23.92 -4.12 -7.70
N PHE A 35 24.51 -3.44 -6.73
CA PHE A 35 23.96 -3.38 -5.38
C PHE A 35 24.13 -1.99 -4.76
N ILE A 36 23.08 -1.54 -4.05
CA ILE A 36 23.00 -0.24 -3.40
C ILE A 36 22.43 -0.41 -2.00
N ALA A 37 23.15 0.06 -0.98
CA ALA A 37 22.75 -0.14 0.40
C ALA A 37 21.41 0.50 0.75
N SER A 38 21.16 1.70 0.25
CA SER A 38 20.06 2.53 0.72
C SER A 38 19.56 3.47 -0.35
N GLN A 39 18.32 3.91 -0.20
CA GLN A 39 17.78 5.06 -0.93
C GLN A 39 18.16 6.38 -0.21
N SER A 40 18.44 6.30 1.08
CA SER A 40 18.92 7.42 1.89
C SER A 40 20.45 7.46 1.94
N PRO A 41 21.07 8.65 1.99
CA PRO A 41 22.53 8.79 2.08
C PRO A 41 23.02 8.40 3.48
N LEU A 42 23.64 7.22 3.61
CA LEU A 42 24.14 6.71 4.89
C LEU A 42 25.40 7.47 5.38
N ASN A 43 26.17 8.05 4.49
CA ASN A 43 27.34 8.86 4.80
C ASN A 43 27.01 10.23 5.42
N GLU A 44 25.76 10.66 5.39
CA GLU A 44 25.30 11.94 5.95
C GLU A 44 24.64 11.80 7.32
N ILE A 45 24.36 10.57 7.78
CA ILE A 45 23.67 10.30 9.04
C ILE A 45 24.57 10.60 10.22
N LYS A 46 24.17 11.53 11.07
CA LYS A 46 24.92 11.94 12.27
C LYS A 46 24.43 11.29 13.54
N GLU A 47 23.14 10.97 13.59
CA GLU A 47 22.44 10.43 14.76
C GLU A 47 21.58 9.23 14.37
N SER A 48 21.19 8.43 15.34
CA SER A 48 20.24 7.34 15.12
C SER A 48 18.93 7.87 14.51
N PRO A 49 18.47 7.33 13.38
CA PRO A 49 17.21 7.74 12.79
C PRO A 49 16.04 7.42 13.72
N GLU A 50 14.88 8.06 13.51
CA GLU A 50 13.67 7.72 14.28
C GLU A 50 13.12 6.36 13.86
N ILE A 51 13.07 6.08 12.56
CA ILE A 51 12.60 4.80 11.99
C ILE A 51 13.48 4.34 10.82
N VAL A 52 13.41 3.04 10.54
CA VAL A 52 13.94 2.44 9.32
C VAL A 52 12.78 1.87 8.49
N ILE A 53 12.82 2.10 7.18
CA ILE A 53 11.86 1.54 6.23
C ILE A 53 12.63 0.58 5.31
N LEU A 54 12.26 -0.70 5.33
CA LEU A 54 12.82 -1.76 4.50
C LEU A 54 11.92 -2.02 3.31
N GLY A 55 12.39 -1.73 2.10
CA GLY A 55 11.82 -2.24 0.86
C GLY A 55 12.27 -3.67 0.59
N LYS A 56 11.81 -4.26 -0.51
CA LYS A 56 12.23 -5.60 -0.93
C LYS A 56 13.65 -5.58 -1.51
N ASN A 57 13.83 -4.80 -2.56
CA ASN A 57 15.11 -4.57 -3.23
C ASN A 57 15.09 -3.22 -3.95
N PRO A 58 16.25 -2.61 -4.24
CA PRO A 58 16.33 -1.44 -5.09
C PRO A 58 15.83 -1.77 -6.50
N GLY A 59 15.19 -0.80 -7.15
CA GLY A 59 14.92 -0.88 -8.58
C GLY A 59 16.25 -0.83 -9.38
N HIS A 60 16.13 -0.95 -10.71
CA HIS A 60 17.31 -0.86 -11.59
C HIS A 60 18.03 0.48 -11.40
N SER A 61 19.36 0.43 -11.13
CA SER A 61 20.17 1.61 -10.81
C SER A 61 21.02 2.11 -11.97
N GLY A 62 21.25 1.30 -12.99
CA GLY A 62 22.20 1.57 -14.05
C GLY A 62 23.45 0.68 -13.98
N GLU A 63 24.59 1.17 -14.39
CA GLU A 63 25.81 0.38 -14.52
C GLU A 63 26.48 0.10 -13.16
N PHE A 64 27.01 -1.11 -13.01
CA PHE A 64 27.81 -1.51 -11.87
C PHE A 64 29.13 -0.73 -11.89
N VAL A 65 29.45 -0.10 -10.78
CA VAL A 65 30.72 0.62 -10.59
C VAL A 65 31.63 -0.23 -9.71
N ASP A 66 32.45 -1.07 -10.33
CA ASP A 66 33.57 -1.72 -9.61
C ASP A 66 34.79 -0.81 -9.66
N SER A 67 34.88 0.10 -8.71
CA SER A 67 35.96 1.11 -8.66
C SER A 67 36.46 1.26 -7.22
N ASP A 68 37.56 1.96 -7.08
CA ASP A 68 38.12 2.37 -5.77
C ASP A 68 37.12 3.24 -4.97
N GLU A 69 36.10 3.80 -5.63
CA GLU A 69 35.03 4.60 -5.03
C GLU A 69 33.83 3.76 -4.61
N LEU A 70 33.87 2.42 -4.69
CA LEU A 70 32.72 1.56 -4.42
C LEU A 70 32.14 1.78 -3.03
N LEU A 71 32.98 1.93 -2.00
CA LEU A 71 32.53 2.16 -0.64
C LEU A 71 31.76 3.49 -0.50
N ASP A 72 32.29 4.56 -1.09
CA ASP A 72 31.65 5.87 -1.02
C ASP A 72 30.33 5.89 -1.83
N THR A 73 30.32 5.23 -3.00
CA THR A 73 29.10 5.06 -3.81
C THR A 73 28.06 4.24 -3.06
N PHE A 74 28.46 3.16 -2.40
CA PHE A 74 27.58 2.32 -1.61
C PHE A 74 26.96 3.08 -0.42
N LEU A 75 27.75 3.89 0.29
CA LEU A 75 27.31 4.70 1.43
C LEU A 75 26.49 5.92 1.01
N LYS A 76 26.82 6.54 -0.12
CA LYS A 76 26.05 7.67 -0.67
C LYS A 76 24.63 7.26 -1.04
N GLY A 77 24.42 5.98 -1.29
CA GLY A 77 23.13 5.44 -1.62
C GLY A 77 22.65 5.85 -3.02
N ASN A 78 21.40 5.52 -3.31
CA ASN A 78 20.84 5.85 -4.61
C ASN A 78 20.26 7.26 -4.62
N ASP A 79 21.05 8.23 -5.08
CA ASP A 79 20.60 9.61 -5.33
C ASP A 79 19.43 9.70 -6.33
N THR A 80 19.01 8.57 -6.96
CA THR A 80 17.77 8.53 -7.76
C THR A 80 16.54 8.90 -6.92
N TRP A 81 16.58 8.76 -5.60
CA TRP A 81 15.56 9.30 -4.73
C TRP A 81 15.47 10.81 -4.87
N SER A 82 16.57 11.54 -4.69
CA SER A 82 16.61 12.99 -4.84
C SER A 82 16.42 13.39 -6.30
N ARG A 83 17.00 12.66 -7.28
CA ARG A 83 16.82 12.92 -8.71
C ARG A 83 15.42 12.60 -9.19
N ARG A 84 14.79 11.51 -8.75
CA ARG A 84 13.38 11.22 -9.05
C ARG A 84 12.45 12.16 -8.31
N ASN A 85 12.74 12.57 -7.10
CA ASN A 85 12.04 13.66 -6.45
C ASN A 85 12.20 14.98 -7.21
N ASN A 86 13.40 15.30 -7.72
CA ASN A 86 13.62 16.52 -8.50
C ASN A 86 12.97 16.46 -9.90
N ARG A 87 13.04 15.33 -10.61
CA ARG A 87 12.36 15.15 -11.90
C ARG A 87 10.84 15.12 -11.76
N ARG A 88 10.30 14.61 -10.67
CA ARG A 88 8.87 14.57 -10.39
C ARG A 88 8.36 15.69 -9.50
N LYS A 89 9.23 16.55 -8.98
CA LYS A 89 8.82 17.85 -8.43
C LYS A 89 8.18 18.74 -9.50
N VAL A 90 8.57 18.59 -10.76
CA VAL A 90 7.89 19.25 -11.88
C VAL A 90 6.47 18.71 -12.07
N ASP A 91 6.23 17.38 -11.81
CA ASP A 91 4.92 16.72 -11.89
C ASP A 91 4.34 16.30 -10.53
N GLY A 92 5.05 16.58 -9.45
CA GLY A 92 4.57 16.52 -8.06
C GLY A 92 4.39 15.13 -7.43
N ARG A 93 4.71 13.96 -8.08
CA ARG A 93 4.27 12.69 -7.50
C ARG A 93 5.12 11.47 -7.85
N TRP A 94 6.08 11.13 -7.03
CA TRP A 94 6.53 9.74 -7.00
C TRP A 94 5.46 8.89 -6.30
N GLN A 95 4.67 8.15 -7.06
CA GLN A 95 3.49 7.42 -6.56
C GLN A 95 3.84 6.42 -5.45
N TYR A 96 4.97 5.73 -5.58
CA TYR A 96 5.44 4.80 -4.55
C TYR A 96 5.60 5.49 -3.19
N TRP A 97 6.25 6.66 -3.16
CA TRP A 97 6.44 7.42 -1.92
C TRP A 97 5.14 8.04 -1.39
N GLN A 98 4.27 8.51 -2.27
CA GLN A 98 2.96 8.98 -1.84
C GLN A 98 2.15 7.85 -1.19
N ASN A 99 2.24 6.63 -1.73
CA ASN A 99 1.60 5.47 -1.15
C ASN A 99 2.21 5.08 0.20
N ILE A 100 3.55 5.14 0.37
CA ILE A 100 4.20 4.95 1.67
C ILE A 100 3.67 5.96 2.68
N LYS A 101 3.71 7.26 2.34
CA LYS A 101 3.17 8.32 3.22
C LYS A 101 1.70 8.08 3.55
N PHE A 102 0.92 7.62 2.58
CA PHE A 102 -0.50 7.31 2.78
C PHE A 102 -0.72 6.25 3.86
N TYR A 103 0.08 5.17 3.89
CA TYR A 103 -0.05 4.12 4.89
C TYR A 103 0.53 4.50 6.24
N LEU A 104 1.63 5.25 6.25
CA LEU A 104 2.34 5.60 7.47
C LEU A 104 1.76 6.82 8.20
N SER A 105 1.02 7.70 7.49
CA SER A 105 0.27 8.79 8.12
C SER A 105 -1.11 8.30 8.58
N PRO A 106 -1.61 8.73 9.73
CA PRO A 106 -1.09 9.74 10.63
C PRO A 106 -0.16 9.19 11.75
N THR A 107 0.22 7.90 11.71
CA THR A 107 1.07 7.28 12.74
C THR A 107 2.40 8.02 12.89
N PHE A 108 2.99 8.37 11.75
CA PHE A 108 4.24 9.12 11.68
C PHE A 108 3.99 10.50 11.05
N THR A 109 4.61 11.53 11.60
CA THR A 109 4.42 12.90 11.11
C THR A 109 5.01 13.08 9.71
N LYS A 110 4.46 14.04 8.97
CA LYS A 110 4.98 14.39 7.64
C LYS A 110 6.45 14.80 7.71
N GLU A 111 6.82 15.60 8.70
CA GLU A 111 8.19 16.06 8.93
C GLU A 111 9.14 14.88 9.09
N MET A 112 8.80 13.91 9.95
CA MET A 112 9.61 12.71 10.15
C MET A 112 9.77 11.90 8.85
N LEU A 113 8.70 11.74 8.08
CA LEU A 113 8.74 10.96 6.84
C LEU A 113 9.50 11.67 5.71
N GLU A 114 9.62 12.98 5.72
CA GLU A 114 10.29 13.78 4.68
C GLU A 114 11.74 14.14 5.01
N ASP A 115 12.19 13.91 6.25
CA ASP A 115 13.55 14.16 6.70
C ASP A 115 14.42 12.88 6.58
N ASP A 116 15.45 12.93 5.73
CA ASP A 116 16.38 11.81 5.50
C ASP A 116 17.25 11.48 6.73
N ASN A 117 17.40 12.39 7.70
CA ASN A 117 18.07 12.10 8.97
C ASN A 117 17.16 11.39 9.97
N LYS A 118 15.85 11.60 9.89
CA LYS A 118 14.86 10.98 10.79
C LYS A 118 14.39 9.60 10.33
N ARG A 119 14.43 9.34 9.03
CA ARG A 119 14.05 8.05 8.48
C ARG A 119 15.08 7.55 7.49
N ILE A 120 15.41 6.29 7.55
CA ILE A 120 16.24 5.62 6.56
C ILE A 120 15.38 4.72 5.69
N LEU A 121 15.44 4.93 4.37
CA LEU A 121 14.82 4.04 3.39
C LEU A 121 15.88 3.13 2.78
N THR A 122 15.83 1.86 3.12
CA THR A 122 16.74 0.83 2.65
C THR A 122 15.97 -0.39 2.15
N ASN A 123 16.60 -1.53 1.92
CA ASN A 123 15.99 -2.71 1.35
C ASN A 123 16.43 -3.99 2.08
N ALA A 124 15.62 -5.04 1.97
CA ALA A 124 15.94 -6.37 2.54
C ALA A 124 17.11 -7.04 1.82
N THR A 125 17.28 -6.78 0.51
CA THR A 125 18.51 -7.05 -0.22
C THR A 125 18.93 -5.80 -0.99
N PHE A 126 20.22 -5.60 -1.16
CA PHE A 126 20.77 -4.43 -1.84
C PHE A 126 20.97 -4.65 -3.34
N PHE A 127 20.79 -5.87 -3.83
CA PHE A 127 20.86 -6.14 -5.27
C PHE A 127 19.79 -5.38 -6.03
N CYS A 128 20.22 -4.66 -7.06
CA CYS A 128 19.33 -3.94 -7.96
C CYS A 128 18.73 -4.89 -8.99
N SER A 129 17.43 -4.80 -9.21
CA SER A 129 16.73 -5.57 -10.23
C SER A 129 15.42 -4.91 -10.62
N GLU A 130 15.09 -4.93 -11.91
CA GLU A 130 13.77 -4.49 -12.41
C GLU A 130 12.63 -5.31 -11.80
N SER A 131 12.88 -6.61 -11.60
CA SER A 131 11.96 -7.52 -10.97
C SER A 131 12.69 -8.37 -9.93
N PRO A 132 12.16 -8.49 -8.71
CA PRO A 132 12.71 -9.38 -7.69
C PRO A 132 12.81 -10.84 -8.13
N LYS A 133 11.98 -11.26 -9.09
CA LYS A 133 12.00 -12.62 -9.67
C LYS A 133 13.29 -12.89 -10.47
N ASN A 134 13.99 -11.85 -10.88
CA ASN A 134 15.25 -11.97 -11.62
C ASN A 134 16.45 -12.21 -10.71
N LEU A 135 16.27 -12.08 -9.37
CA LEU A 135 17.31 -12.34 -8.40
C LEU A 135 17.33 -13.82 -8.01
N PRO A 136 18.50 -14.48 -7.99
CA PRO A 136 18.57 -15.85 -7.52
C PRO A 136 18.15 -15.94 -6.05
N PRO A 137 17.43 -17.00 -5.61
CA PRO A 137 16.98 -17.14 -4.22
C PRO A 137 18.10 -17.03 -3.18
N CYS A 138 19.31 -17.50 -3.51
CA CYS A 138 20.47 -17.36 -2.64
C CYS A 138 20.88 -15.92 -2.40
N ALA A 139 20.61 -15.00 -3.33
CA ALA A 139 20.91 -13.57 -3.17
C ALA A 139 20.22 -12.99 -1.93
N TYR A 140 18.94 -13.29 -1.74
CA TYR A 140 18.22 -12.88 -0.53
C TYR A 140 18.74 -13.57 0.72
N LYS A 141 18.92 -14.90 0.65
CA LYS A 141 19.29 -15.72 1.80
C LYS A 141 20.64 -15.34 2.39
N GLU A 142 21.61 -14.98 1.52
CA GLU A 142 22.97 -14.65 1.96
C GLU A 142 23.13 -13.15 2.31
N THR A 143 22.28 -12.27 1.79
CA THR A 143 22.45 -10.82 1.95
C THR A 143 21.49 -10.15 2.93
N ILE A 144 20.41 -10.83 3.33
CA ILE A 144 19.42 -10.25 4.26
C ILE A 144 20.06 -9.87 5.62
N GLU A 145 21.06 -10.61 6.06
CA GLU A 145 21.80 -10.31 7.29
C GLU A 145 22.53 -8.96 7.22
N CYS A 146 22.97 -8.54 6.03
CA CYS A 146 23.57 -7.22 5.87
C CYS A 146 22.58 -6.11 6.22
N SER A 147 21.32 -6.27 5.78
CA SER A 147 20.26 -5.30 6.06
C SER A 147 19.85 -5.30 7.54
N LEU A 148 19.79 -6.46 8.17
CA LEU A 148 19.49 -6.59 9.60
C LEU A 148 20.62 -5.99 10.46
N ASN A 149 21.87 -6.24 10.08
CA ASN A 149 23.03 -5.64 10.74
C ASN A 149 23.09 -4.12 10.57
N LEU A 150 22.60 -3.59 9.44
CA LEU A 150 22.44 -2.14 9.28
C LEU A 150 21.43 -1.59 10.31
N VAL A 151 20.30 -2.24 10.49
CA VAL A 151 19.32 -1.84 11.51
C VAL A 151 19.92 -1.87 12.92
N ASP A 152 20.73 -2.90 13.21
CA ASP A 152 21.42 -3.03 14.52
C ASP A 152 22.46 -1.92 14.74
N VAL A 153 23.12 -1.45 13.67
CA VAL A 153 24.04 -0.31 13.70
C VAL A 153 23.28 1.01 13.87
N LEU A 154 22.23 1.22 13.10
CA LEU A 154 21.44 2.45 13.10
C LEU A 154 20.67 2.67 14.40
N LYS A 155 20.18 1.59 15.04
CA LYS A 155 19.41 1.63 16.29
C LYS A 155 18.30 2.68 16.27
N PRO A 156 17.25 2.50 15.44
CA PRO A 156 16.22 3.52 15.28
C PRO A 156 15.62 3.92 16.64
N SER A 157 15.58 5.22 16.94
CA SER A 157 15.24 5.75 18.27
C SER A 157 13.79 5.46 18.68
N LYS A 158 12.89 5.22 17.72
CA LYS A 158 11.50 4.75 17.96
C LYS A 158 11.39 3.23 18.09
N ASN A 159 12.51 2.49 17.98
CA ASN A 159 12.54 1.03 17.99
C ASN A 159 11.58 0.38 16.99
N VAL A 160 11.47 0.96 15.78
CA VAL A 160 10.54 0.49 14.73
C VAL A 160 11.21 0.40 13.38
N VAL A 161 10.95 -0.72 12.72
CA VAL A 161 11.26 -1.00 11.31
C VAL A 161 9.98 -1.30 10.57
N ILE A 162 9.71 -0.59 9.49
CA ILE A 162 8.57 -0.85 8.60
C ILE A 162 9.07 -1.68 7.41
N CYS A 163 8.51 -2.88 7.25
CA CYS A 163 8.87 -3.83 6.19
C CYS A 163 7.81 -3.81 5.09
N MET A 164 8.14 -3.22 3.92
CA MET A 164 7.22 -3.08 2.79
C MET A 164 7.35 -4.23 1.80
N GLY A 165 6.24 -4.79 1.31
CA GLY A 165 6.24 -5.99 0.49
C GLY A 165 6.64 -7.22 1.29
N ALA A 166 6.26 -7.23 2.55
CA ALA A 166 6.70 -8.20 3.54
C ALA A 166 6.35 -9.66 3.17
N SER A 167 5.23 -9.91 2.49
CA SER A 167 4.85 -11.24 1.99
C SER A 167 5.93 -11.89 1.12
N ASP A 168 6.73 -11.08 0.46
CA ASP A 168 7.74 -11.56 -0.48
C ASP A 168 9.05 -12.01 0.20
N TYR A 169 9.37 -11.51 1.40
CA TYR A 169 10.65 -11.83 2.07
C TYR A 169 10.51 -12.08 3.58
N PHE A 170 9.59 -11.43 4.27
CA PHE A 170 9.46 -11.52 5.72
C PHE A 170 9.09 -12.93 6.19
N GLY A 171 8.07 -13.54 5.54
CA GLY A 171 7.66 -14.91 5.82
C GLY A 171 8.65 -15.95 5.32
N LEU A 172 9.32 -15.70 4.17
CA LEU A 172 10.27 -16.63 3.58
C LEU A 172 11.59 -16.73 4.36
N PHE A 173 11.97 -15.67 5.07
CA PHE A 173 13.26 -15.56 5.76
C PHE A 173 13.12 -15.34 7.26
N LYS A 174 11.94 -15.64 7.84
CA LYS A 174 11.68 -15.44 9.28
C LYS A 174 12.78 -16.01 10.17
N ASP A 175 13.31 -17.19 9.81
CA ASP A 175 14.38 -17.86 10.56
C ASP A 175 15.70 -17.06 10.51
N LYS A 176 15.93 -16.25 9.46
CA LYS A 176 17.10 -15.40 9.32
C LYS A 176 16.99 -14.09 10.10
N PHE A 177 15.75 -13.63 10.34
CA PHE A 177 15.56 -12.43 11.14
C PHE A 177 15.91 -12.61 12.62
N GLY A 178 15.88 -13.85 13.13
CA GLY A 178 16.17 -14.13 14.54
C GLY A 178 15.18 -13.42 15.47
N PHE A 179 13.90 -13.42 15.12
CA PHE A 179 12.86 -12.83 15.96
C PHE A 179 12.72 -13.55 17.28
N THR A 180 12.67 -12.79 18.37
CA THR A 180 12.28 -13.30 19.69
C THR A 180 10.77 -13.49 19.83
N GLU A 181 10.01 -12.75 19.02
CA GLU A 181 8.55 -12.86 18.89
C GLU A 181 8.19 -12.66 17.42
N TYR A 182 7.33 -13.52 16.87
CA TYR A 182 6.87 -13.43 15.48
C TYR A 182 5.42 -13.88 15.34
N HIS A 183 4.64 -13.07 14.67
CA HIS A 183 3.24 -13.35 14.36
C HIS A 183 2.96 -13.07 12.89
N ASP A 184 2.39 -14.08 12.24
CA ASP A 184 1.72 -13.93 10.96
C ASP A 184 0.31 -13.44 11.25
N VAL A 185 0.12 -12.12 11.18
CA VAL A 185 -1.15 -11.48 11.52
C VAL A 185 -2.18 -11.74 10.46
N TYR A 186 -1.77 -11.60 9.20
CA TYR A 186 -2.59 -11.85 8.02
C TYR A 186 -1.72 -12.04 6.77
N SER A 187 -1.24 -13.25 6.55
CA SER A 187 -0.27 -13.55 5.49
C SER A 187 -0.77 -13.23 4.09
N ALA A 188 -2.05 -13.48 3.84
CA ALA A 188 -2.68 -13.18 2.54
C ALA A 188 -2.57 -11.70 2.16
N GLU A 189 -2.55 -10.81 3.17
CA GLU A 189 -2.41 -9.37 2.98
C GLU A 189 -0.99 -8.86 3.26
N GLY A 190 -0.06 -9.74 3.63
CA GLY A 190 1.31 -9.37 3.94
C GLY A 190 1.47 -8.60 5.26
N LEU A 191 0.59 -8.85 6.24
CA LEU A 191 0.66 -8.23 7.57
C LEU A 191 1.39 -9.15 8.54
N PHE A 192 2.57 -8.70 8.99
CA PHE A 192 3.43 -9.45 9.91
C PHE A 192 3.90 -8.56 11.06
N TYR A 193 4.07 -9.15 12.22
CA TYR A 193 4.61 -8.50 13.40
C TYR A 193 5.77 -9.33 13.93
N GLY A 194 6.88 -8.70 14.27
CA GLY A 194 8.00 -9.37 14.89
C GLY A 194 8.80 -8.45 15.79
N ILE A 195 9.51 -9.04 16.76
CA ILE A 195 10.44 -8.33 17.64
C ILE A 195 11.82 -8.96 17.49
N ARG A 196 12.84 -8.13 17.25
CA ARG A 196 14.24 -8.52 17.22
C ARG A 196 15.07 -7.48 17.95
N ASN A 197 15.85 -7.92 18.94
CA ASN A 197 16.73 -7.03 19.73
C ASN A 197 15.97 -5.81 20.34
N GLY A 198 14.69 -5.99 20.74
CA GLY A 198 13.85 -4.93 21.25
C GLY A 198 13.29 -3.97 20.21
N VAL A 199 13.56 -4.20 18.93
CA VAL A 199 13.03 -3.42 17.80
C VAL A 199 11.81 -4.13 17.21
N LYS A 200 10.71 -3.40 17.00
CA LYS A 200 9.49 -3.90 16.35
C LYS A 200 9.67 -3.87 14.82
N TYR A 201 9.40 -4.99 14.18
CA TYR A 201 9.33 -5.13 12.72
C TYR A 201 7.87 -5.26 12.32
N ILE A 202 7.37 -4.27 11.61
CA ILE A 202 5.97 -4.18 11.17
C ILE A 202 5.92 -4.45 9.68
N GLY A 203 5.48 -5.64 9.29
CA GLY A 203 5.35 -6.05 7.90
C GLY A 203 4.04 -5.57 7.29
N MET A 204 4.11 -4.96 6.12
CA MET A 204 2.96 -4.51 5.35
C MET A 204 3.11 -4.86 3.87
N PRO A 205 2.01 -4.87 3.09
CA PRO A 205 2.08 -5.15 1.67
C PRO A 205 2.88 -4.09 0.91
N HIS A 206 3.26 -4.42 -0.32
CA HIS A 206 4.00 -3.49 -1.16
C HIS A 206 3.16 -2.25 -1.48
N PRO A 207 3.67 -1.02 -1.30
CA PRO A 207 2.90 0.21 -1.48
C PRO A 207 2.31 0.44 -2.87
N SER A 208 2.85 -0.23 -3.90
CA SER A 208 2.28 -0.20 -5.26
C SER A 208 1.16 -1.21 -5.45
N GLY A 209 0.86 -2.04 -4.45
CA GLY A 209 -0.28 -2.95 -4.48
C GLY A 209 -1.60 -2.19 -4.58
N ARG A 210 -2.58 -2.84 -5.19
CA ARG A 210 -3.94 -2.31 -5.27
C ARG A 210 -4.75 -2.94 -4.15
N HIS A 211 -5.15 -2.13 -3.19
CA HIS A 211 -5.98 -2.57 -2.08
C HIS A 211 -7.32 -1.84 -2.14
N THR A 212 -8.37 -2.51 -1.67
CA THR A 212 -9.67 -1.89 -1.48
C THR A 212 -9.61 -0.82 -0.40
N LYS A 213 -10.66 -0.03 -0.24
CA LYS A 213 -10.72 0.98 0.81
C LYS A 213 -10.62 0.34 2.20
N LEU A 214 -11.32 -0.79 2.42
CA LEU A 214 -11.26 -1.53 3.68
C LEU A 214 -9.88 -2.16 3.90
N GLY A 215 -9.24 -2.70 2.86
CA GLY A 215 -7.87 -3.19 2.94
C GLY A 215 -6.88 -2.09 3.30
N ASN A 216 -7.01 -0.91 2.70
CA ASN A 216 -6.20 0.25 3.05
C ASN A 216 -6.39 0.69 4.51
N LEU A 217 -7.63 0.66 5.01
CA LEU A 217 -7.94 0.99 6.40
C LEU A 217 -7.33 -0.04 7.36
N LEU A 218 -7.46 -1.33 7.05
CA LEU A 218 -6.86 -2.43 7.80
C LEU A 218 -5.35 -2.27 7.93
N ILE A 219 -4.64 -2.03 6.79
CA ILE A 219 -3.19 -1.82 6.78
C ILE A 219 -2.80 -0.63 7.66
N LYS A 220 -3.48 0.51 7.51
CA LYS A 220 -3.21 1.71 8.33
C LYS A 220 -3.39 1.45 9.81
N LYS A 221 -4.48 0.78 10.17
CA LYS A 221 -4.77 0.45 11.57
C LYS A 221 -3.77 -0.55 12.14
N PHE A 222 -3.36 -1.51 11.35
CA PHE A 222 -2.30 -2.43 11.75
C PHE A 222 -0.98 -1.70 12.06
N VAL A 223 -0.52 -0.81 11.18
CA VAL A 223 0.69 -0.01 11.41
C VAL A 223 0.54 0.85 12.67
N GLU A 224 -0.59 1.54 12.81
CA GLU A 224 -0.88 2.40 13.97
C GLU A 224 -0.85 1.63 15.29
N LEU A 225 -1.59 0.52 15.38
CA LEU A 225 -1.69 -0.29 16.59
C LEU A 225 -0.35 -0.95 16.92
N SER A 226 0.34 -1.54 15.94
CA SER A 226 1.65 -2.16 16.13
C SER A 226 2.70 -1.16 16.63
N TYR A 227 2.62 0.09 16.19
CA TYR A 227 3.50 1.14 16.70
C TYR A 227 3.18 1.54 18.13
N LYS A 228 1.89 1.79 18.43
CA LYS A 228 1.44 2.37 19.71
C LYS A 228 1.40 1.38 20.87
N LEU A 229 1.02 0.12 20.60
CA LEU A 229 0.79 -0.90 21.61
C LEU A 229 2.05 -1.73 21.87
N ASN A 230 2.19 -2.25 23.08
CA ASN A 230 3.40 -2.94 23.52
C ASN A 230 3.31 -4.46 23.39
N SER A 231 2.11 -5.03 23.29
CA SER A 231 1.90 -6.46 23.12
C SER A 231 1.17 -6.78 21.82
N PHE A 232 1.47 -7.93 21.25
CA PHE A 232 0.78 -8.39 20.05
C PHE A 232 -0.71 -8.70 20.30
N GLU A 233 -1.05 -9.20 21.48
CA GLU A 233 -2.45 -9.48 21.85
C GLU A 233 -3.31 -8.21 21.86
N GLU A 234 -2.76 -7.08 22.31
CA GLU A 234 -3.45 -5.78 22.23
C GLU A 234 -3.60 -5.33 20.77
N VAL A 235 -2.56 -5.51 19.94
CA VAL A 235 -2.62 -5.21 18.49
C VAL A 235 -3.70 -6.04 17.81
N LYS A 236 -3.73 -7.34 18.06
CA LYS A 236 -4.71 -8.28 17.50
C LYS A 236 -6.13 -7.90 17.90
N SER A 237 -6.37 -7.68 19.19
CA SER A 237 -7.68 -7.28 19.70
C SER A 237 -8.16 -5.95 19.10
N GLY A 238 -7.28 -4.95 19.01
CA GLY A 238 -7.61 -3.66 18.41
C GLY A 238 -7.85 -3.73 16.89
N LEU A 239 -7.26 -4.74 16.21
CA LEU A 239 -7.39 -4.92 14.76
C LEU A 239 -8.66 -5.71 14.36
N GLU A 240 -9.19 -6.52 15.26
CA GLU A 240 -10.29 -7.46 14.97
C GLU A 240 -11.53 -6.82 14.32
N PRO A 241 -12.04 -5.64 14.75
CA PRO A 241 -13.18 -5.00 14.11
C PRO A 241 -12.93 -4.64 12.63
N TYR A 242 -11.71 -4.17 12.34
CA TYR A 242 -11.31 -3.79 10.97
C TYR A 242 -11.12 -5.02 10.09
N PHE A 243 -10.59 -6.09 10.66
CA PHE A 243 -10.41 -7.36 10.00
C PHE A 243 -11.76 -8.04 9.70
N LYS A 244 -12.70 -8.03 10.65
CA LYS A 244 -14.06 -8.57 10.45
C LYS A 244 -14.75 -7.88 9.27
N SER A 245 -14.74 -6.54 9.24
CA SER A 245 -15.33 -5.76 8.14
C SER A 245 -14.66 -6.03 6.80
N TYR A 246 -13.32 -6.06 6.77
CA TYR A 246 -12.55 -6.38 5.57
C TYR A 246 -12.85 -7.78 5.05
N SER A 247 -12.78 -8.79 5.92
CA SER A 247 -13.01 -10.19 5.56
C SER A 247 -14.44 -10.45 5.09
N LEU A 248 -15.42 -9.86 5.74
CA LEU A 248 -16.83 -9.97 5.35
C LEU A 248 -17.04 -9.45 3.93
N PHE A 249 -16.53 -8.25 3.64
CA PHE A 249 -16.66 -7.64 2.32
C PHE A 249 -15.88 -8.41 1.24
N GLU A 250 -14.59 -8.71 1.46
CA GLU A 250 -13.76 -9.37 0.46
C GLU A 250 -14.26 -10.79 0.10
N LYS A 251 -14.76 -11.53 1.07
CA LYS A 251 -15.33 -12.86 0.83
C LYS A 251 -16.74 -12.81 0.24
N GLY A 252 -17.51 -11.83 0.65
CA GLY A 252 -18.93 -11.72 0.28
C GLY A 252 -19.23 -10.79 -0.89
N LYS A 253 -18.24 -10.12 -1.47
CA LYS A 253 -18.47 -9.07 -2.48
C LYS A 253 -19.22 -9.53 -3.74
N GLU A 254 -19.05 -10.79 -4.17
CA GLU A 254 -19.81 -11.36 -5.28
C GLU A 254 -21.27 -11.64 -4.89
N GLU A 255 -21.47 -12.17 -3.70
CA GLU A 255 -22.80 -12.44 -3.16
C GLU A 255 -23.59 -11.13 -3.00
N ILE A 256 -22.96 -10.10 -2.41
CA ILE A 256 -23.53 -8.76 -2.27
C ILE A 256 -23.91 -8.21 -3.65
N TYR A 257 -22.99 -8.25 -4.62
CA TYR A 257 -23.21 -7.74 -5.96
C TYR A 257 -24.40 -8.46 -6.65
N ASN A 258 -24.41 -9.79 -6.64
CA ASN A 258 -25.46 -10.59 -7.27
C ASN A 258 -26.82 -10.37 -6.58
N SER A 259 -26.85 -10.25 -5.26
CA SER A 259 -28.06 -9.92 -4.49
C SER A 259 -28.61 -8.55 -4.89
N VAL A 260 -27.76 -7.54 -4.99
CA VAL A 260 -28.15 -6.19 -5.40
C VAL A 260 -28.71 -6.20 -6.83
N ILE A 261 -27.98 -6.83 -7.78
CA ILE A 261 -28.45 -6.91 -9.20
C ILE A 261 -29.81 -7.60 -9.31
N LYS A 262 -29.99 -8.73 -8.65
CA LYS A 262 -31.28 -9.46 -8.68
C LYS A 262 -32.42 -8.57 -8.20
N ARG A 263 -32.27 -7.97 -7.04
CA ARG A 263 -33.33 -7.19 -6.39
C ARG A 263 -33.66 -5.90 -7.12
N ILE A 264 -32.63 -5.18 -7.64
CA ILE A 264 -32.92 -3.95 -8.42
C ILE A 264 -33.60 -4.28 -9.75
N SER A 265 -33.26 -5.39 -10.38
CA SER A 265 -33.94 -5.83 -11.62
C SER A 265 -35.40 -6.20 -11.40
N GLU A 266 -35.74 -6.68 -10.21
CA GLU A 266 -37.14 -6.95 -9.82
C GLU A 266 -37.92 -5.66 -9.56
N LEU A 267 -37.23 -4.59 -9.08
CA LEU A 267 -37.86 -3.29 -8.81
C LEU A 267 -38.12 -2.46 -10.08
N ILE A 268 -37.31 -2.65 -11.14
CA ILE A 268 -37.32 -1.82 -12.36
C ILE A 268 -37.29 -2.71 -13.62
N PRO A 269 -38.26 -3.59 -13.85
CA PRO A 269 -38.19 -4.56 -14.96
C PRO A 269 -38.24 -3.89 -16.34
N ASP A 270 -39.02 -2.83 -16.50
CA ASP A 270 -39.31 -2.19 -17.81
C ASP A 270 -38.22 -1.18 -18.24
N ASN A 271 -37.38 -0.76 -17.33
CA ASN A 271 -36.31 0.24 -17.57
C ASN A 271 -34.93 -0.38 -17.71
N LYS A 272 -34.85 -1.71 -17.77
CA LYS A 272 -33.59 -2.42 -17.86
C LYS A 272 -33.04 -2.45 -19.28
N GLU A 273 -31.93 -1.77 -19.51
CA GLU A 273 -31.10 -1.94 -20.70
C GLU A 273 -29.81 -2.69 -20.33
N ALA A 274 -29.82 -4.02 -20.45
CA ALA A 274 -28.59 -4.81 -20.33
C ALA A 274 -27.82 -4.71 -21.63
N LYS A 275 -26.72 -3.93 -21.64
CA LYS A 275 -25.76 -3.98 -22.75
C LYS A 275 -24.68 -4.99 -22.39
N PRO A 276 -24.58 -6.14 -23.09
CA PRO A 276 -23.41 -6.98 -22.98
C PRO A 276 -22.22 -6.17 -23.52
N ASN A 277 -21.39 -5.66 -22.60
CA ASN A 277 -20.12 -5.07 -23.01
C ASN A 277 -19.22 -6.19 -23.49
N SER A 278 -18.57 -5.99 -24.65
CA SER A 278 -17.53 -6.87 -25.21
C SER A 278 -16.24 -6.94 -24.33
N LYS A 279 -16.25 -6.29 -23.15
CA LYS A 279 -15.19 -6.32 -22.13
C LYS A 279 -15.70 -7.02 -20.86
N PRO A 280 -14.81 -7.64 -20.05
CA PRO A 280 -15.20 -8.45 -18.89
C PRO A 280 -15.90 -7.68 -17.77
N ASN A 281 -16.21 -6.41 -17.96
CA ASN A 281 -16.93 -5.58 -17.00
C ASN A 281 -18.43 -5.86 -17.10
N LYS A 282 -18.97 -6.50 -16.09
CA LYS A 282 -20.42 -6.60 -15.92
C LYS A 282 -20.92 -5.27 -15.37
N SER A 283 -21.75 -4.58 -16.12
CA SER A 283 -22.51 -3.42 -15.65
C SER A 283 -23.97 -3.59 -16.01
N GLU A 284 -24.84 -3.30 -15.06
CA GLU A 284 -26.26 -3.13 -15.30
C GLU A 284 -26.54 -1.64 -15.42
N LYS A 285 -27.34 -1.25 -16.38
CA LYS A 285 -27.73 0.13 -16.64
C LYS A 285 -29.25 0.24 -16.66
N PHE A 286 -29.78 1.22 -15.94
CA PHE A 286 -31.19 1.55 -15.84
C PHE A 286 -31.38 3.00 -16.31
N ILE A 287 -32.38 3.26 -17.15
CA ILE A 287 -32.61 4.56 -17.78
C ILE A 287 -33.87 5.18 -17.13
N PHE A 288 -33.71 6.41 -16.68
CA PHE A 288 -34.78 7.28 -16.20
C PHE A 288 -34.72 8.56 -17.03
N GLU A 289 -35.82 9.22 -17.34
CA GLU A 289 -35.88 10.42 -18.19
C GLU A 289 -34.53 11.09 -18.53
N ASP A 290 -33.99 11.83 -17.56
CA ASP A 290 -32.72 12.57 -17.68
C ASP A 290 -31.53 11.87 -17.04
N PHE A 291 -31.70 10.66 -16.49
CA PHE A 291 -30.68 9.97 -15.73
C PHE A 291 -30.41 8.57 -16.22
N GLU A 292 -29.14 8.17 -16.07
CA GLU A 292 -28.70 6.79 -16.18
C GLU A 292 -28.14 6.32 -14.83
N LEU A 293 -28.72 5.28 -14.24
CA LEU A 293 -28.24 4.61 -13.05
C LEU A 293 -27.43 3.37 -13.46
N PHE A 294 -26.25 3.24 -12.91
CA PHE A 294 -25.35 2.11 -13.17
C PHE A 294 -25.00 1.37 -11.90
N ILE A 295 -24.97 0.04 -12.00
CA ILE A 295 -24.36 -0.84 -11.00
C ILE A 295 -23.20 -1.54 -11.71
N ILE A 296 -21.98 -1.23 -11.30
CA ILE A 296 -20.78 -1.59 -12.05
C ILE A 296 -19.85 -2.48 -11.21
N LYS A 297 -19.33 -3.52 -11.86
CA LYS A 297 -18.13 -4.24 -11.48
C LYS A 297 -17.03 -3.90 -12.51
N ASN A 298 -16.00 -3.18 -12.10
CA ASN A 298 -14.92 -2.77 -13.00
C ASN A 298 -13.76 -3.78 -13.06
N ASP A 299 -12.79 -3.54 -13.97
CA ASP A 299 -11.62 -4.40 -14.20
C ASP A 299 -10.71 -4.57 -12.96
N TYR A 300 -10.87 -3.71 -11.94
CA TYR A 300 -10.14 -3.74 -10.68
C TYR A 300 -10.94 -4.38 -9.55
N ASP A 301 -11.98 -5.15 -9.91
CA ASP A 301 -12.87 -5.80 -8.96
C ASP A 301 -13.59 -4.84 -8.00
N LYS A 302 -13.61 -3.55 -8.33
CA LYS A 302 -14.39 -2.55 -7.59
C LYS A 302 -15.83 -2.57 -8.05
N ARG A 303 -16.73 -2.52 -7.07
CA ARG A 303 -18.18 -2.44 -7.30
C ARG A 303 -18.68 -1.09 -6.85
N LEU A 304 -19.50 -0.46 -7.67
CA LEU A 304 -20.05 0.86 -7.35
C LEU A 304 -21.46 1.05 -7.92
N ILE A 305 -22.18 1.96 -7.29
CA ILE A 305 -23.36 2.61 -7.84
C ILE A 305 -22.89 3.91 -8.48
N GLY A 306 -23.30 4.16 -9.72
CA GLY A 306 -23.00 5.41 -10.42
C GLY A 306 -24.26 6.01 -11.04
N LEU A 307 -24.51 7.29 -10.78
CA LEU A 307 -25.58 8.07 -11.39
C LEU A 307 -24.97 9.06 -12.38
N ARG A 308 -25.55 9.15 -13.56
CA ARG A 308 -25.22 10.16 -14.57
C ARG A 308 -26.48 10.90 -14.96
N GLN A 309 -26.38 12.22 -15.09
CA GLN A 309 -27.42 13.02 -15.72
C GLN A 309 -27.17 13.10 -17.23
N GLY A 310 -28.19 12.79 -18.04
CA GLY A 310 -28.11 12.77 -19.53
C GLY A 310 -28.57 14.07 -20.18
N PRO A 311 -28.50 14.19 -21.53
CA PRO A 311 -28.22 13.15 -22.52
C PRO A 311 -26.73 13.08 -22.92
N PHE A 312 -26.23 11.85 -23.02
CA PHE A 312 -24.85 11.59 -23.43
C PHE A 312 -24.71 11.49 -24.93
N ARG A 313 -24.54 12.62 -25.62
CA ARG A 313 -24.03 12.64 -26.99
C ARG A 313 -22.62 13.24 -26.99
N GLY A 314 -21.63 12.38 -26.96
CA GLY A 314 -20.23 12.74 -27.17
C GLY A 314 -19.45 13.07 -25.89
N LYS A 315 -18.20 12.75 -25.93
CA LYS A 315 -17.10 12.94 -24.98
C LYS A 315 -17.37 13.78 -23.70
N ASN A 316 -17.53 13.11 -22.57
CA ASN A 316 -16.75 13.38 -21.37
C ASN A 316 -17.25 14.35 -20.29
N TYR A 317 -18.47 14.87 -20.28
CA TYR A 317 -18.87 15.67 -19.12
C TYR A 317 -20.30 15.33 -18.67
N VAL A 318 -20.38 15.02 -17.38
CA VAL A 318 -21.64 14.85 -16.69
C VAL A 318 -22.20 16.25 -16.41
N SER A 319 -23.46 16.48 -16.71
CA SER A 319 -24.13 17.71 -16.36
C SER A 319 -24.23 17.83 -14.83
N PRO A 320 -23.95 19.00 -14.23
CA PRO A 320 -24.19 19.20 -12.81
C PRO A 320 -25.70 19.18 -12.53
N LEU A 321 -26.06 18.70 -11.33
CA LEU A 321 -27.43 18.80 -10.83
C LEU A 321 -27.80 20.29 -10.68
N THR A 322 -29.03 20.62 -11.01
CA THR A 322 -29.60 21.96 -10.91
C THR A 322 -30.53 22.08 -9.70
N GLU A 323 -30.99 23.28 -9.41
CA GLU A 323 -31.92 23.54 -8.31
C GLU A 323 -33.23 22.74 -8.40
N SER A 324 -33.63 22.31 -9.59
CA SER A 324 -34.78 21.41 -9.78
C SER A 324 -34.59 20.04 -9.14
N HIS A 325 -33.36 19.66 -8.78
CA HIS A 325 -32.99 18.39 -8.18
C HIS A 325 -32.58 18.50 -6.70
N ASN A 326 -33.12 19.50 -5.97
CA ASN A 326 -32.71 19.79 -4.60
C ASN A 326 -32.83 18.59 -3.65
N GLU A 327 -33.88 17.79 -3.76
CA GLU A 327 -34.06 16.59 -2.93
C GLU A 327 -33.01 15.53 -3.23
N LEU A 328 -32.70 15.31 -4.51
CA LEU A 328 -31.63 14.41 -4.94
C LEU A 328 -30.24 14.91 -4.49
N ILE A 329 -29.98 16.22 -4.60
CA ILE A 329 -28.74 16.83 -4.12
C ILE A 329 -28.57 16.61 -2.61
N LYS A 330 -29.64 16.83 -1.84
CA LYS A 330 -29.65 16.59 -0.39
C LYS A 330 -29.39 15.12 -0.08
N PHE A 331 -30.11 14.19 -0.73
CA PHE A 331 -29.90 12.75 -0.56
C PHE A 331 -28.45 12.34 -0.84
N ILE A 332 -27.88 12.79 -1.97
CA ILE A 332 -26.50 12.50 -2.37
C ILE A 332 -25.51 12.96 -1.30
N SER A 333 -25.73 14.16 -0.74
CA SER A 333 -24.90 14.71 0.32
C SER A 333 -25.04 13.92 1.63
N ASP A 334 -26.25 13.67 2.09
CA ASP A 334 -26.54 12.97 3.35
C ASP A 334 -26.00 11.52 3.32
N LYS A 335 -26.12 10.85 2.17
CA LYS A 335 -25.62 9.50 1.94
C LYS A 335 -24.14 9.43 1.54
N LYS A 336 -23.43 10.57 1.54
CA LYS A 336 -21.98 10.71 1.25
C LYS A 336 -21.57 10.15 -0.11
N TYR A 337 -22.40 10.29 -1.12
CA TYR A 337 -22.00 10.03 -2.50
C TYR A 337 -20.93 11.05 -2.94
N LYS A 338 -20.03 10.61 -3.81
CA LYS A 338 -18.96 11.42 -4.40
C LYS A 338 -19.34 11.77 -5.83
N SER A 339 -18.76 12.82 -6.37
CA SER A 339 -18.85 13.20 -7.77
C SER A 339 -17.49 13.30 -8.43
N ASN A 340 -17.45 13.14 -9.74
CA ASN A 340 -16.26 13.38 -10.56
C ASN A 340 -16.66 13.65 -12.01
N LYS A 341 -15.68 13.79 -12.91
CA LYS A 341 -15.94 14.05 -14.34
C LYS A 341 -16.73 12.96 -15.08
N TRP A 342 -16.88 11.76 -14.48
CA TRP A 342 -17.58 10.62 -15.07
C TRP A 342 -18.96 10.37 -14.47
N TRP A 343 -19.16 10.84 -13.23
CA TRP A 343 -20.35 10.54 -12.43
C TRP A 343 -20.90 11.80 -11.79
N THR A 344 -22.19 12.05 -11.97
CA THR A 344 -22.95 13.05 -11.20
C THR A 344 -22.90 12.69 -9.71
N ALA A 345 -23.11 11.41 -9.40
CA ALA A 345 -22.92 10.84 -8.07
C ALA A 345 -22.42 9.40 -8.18
N TYR A 346 -21.58 8.96 -7.26
CA TYR A 346 -21.18 7.56 -7.15
C TYR A 346 -20.82 7.16 -5.72
N LYS A 347 -21.01 5.88 -5.39
CA LYS A 347 -20.64 5.31 -4.10
C LYS A 347 -20.17 3.87 -4.29
N HIS A 348 -19.06 3.50 -3.67
CA HIS A 348 -18.55 2.13 -3.73
C HIS A 348 -19.33 1.23 -2.78
N PHE A 349 -19.48 -0.05 -3.10
CA PHE A 349 -20.12 -1.05 -2.23
C PHE A 349 -19.38 -1.17 -0.89
N GLU A 350 -18.07 -1.02 -0.88
CA GLU A 350 -17.25 -1.01 0.35
C GLU A 350 -17.46 0.23 1.25
N ASP A 351 -18.28 1.20 0.83
CA ASP A 351 -18.70 2.35 1.63
C ASP A 351 -19.95 2.05 2.47
N TYR A 352 -20.56 0.89 2.30
CA TYR A 352 -21.70 0.42 3.08
C TYR A 352 -21.23 -0.50 4.20
N SER A 353 -21.90 -0.42 5.34
CA SER A 353 -21.64 -1.25 6.52
C SER A 353 -22.78 -2.24 6.75
N GLY A 354 -22.50 -3.32 7.46
CA GLY A 354 -23.45 -4.33 7.90
C GLY A 354 -22.70 -5.46 8.60
N ASP A 355 -23.42 -6.23 9.39
CA ASP A 355 -22.87 -7.39 10.10
C ASP A 355 -22.92 -8.68 9.28
N SER A 356 -23.57 -8.64 8.10
CA SER A 356 -23.66 -9.73 7.14
C SER A 356 -23.69 -9.21 5.69
N THR A 357 -23.42 -10.10 4.73
CA THR A 357 -23.53 -9.82 3.29
C THR A 357 -24.95 -9.39 2.90
N SER A 358 -25.97 -10.03 3.50
CA SER A 358 -27.37 -9.67 3.28
C SER A 358 -27.66 -8.25 3.76
N GLU A 359 -27.24 -7.88 4.95
CA GLU A 359 -27.46 -6.54 5.50
C GLU A 359 -26.75 -5.46 4.69
N ILE A 360 -25.52 -5.71 4.22
CA ILE A 360 -24.84 -4.80 3.29
C ILE A 360 -25.64 -4.64 2.00
N ALA A 361 -26.14 -5.74 1.42
CA ALA A 361 -26.97 -5.70 0.24
C ALA A 361 -28.31 -4.95 0.49
N ASP A 362 -28.94 -5.13 1.66
CA ASP A 362 -30.15 -4.43 2.06
C ASP A 362 -29.92 -2.91 2.13
N ASN A 363 -28.83 -2.48 2.73
CA ASN A 363 -28.46 -1.07 2.84
C ASN A 363 -28.18 -0.43 1.46
N ILE A 364 -27.56 -1.18 0.55
CA ILE A 364 -27.37 -0.75 -0.84
C ILE A 364 -28.71 -0.61 -1.56
N ILE A 365 -29.60 -1.61 -1.46
CA ILE A 365 -30.91 -1.61 -2.11
C ILE A 365 -31.79 -0.49 -1.56
N MET A 366 -31.75 -0.24 -0.27
CA MET A 366 -32.48 0.87 0.35
C MET A 366 -32.03 2.22 -0.20
N ASP A 367 -30.73 2.45 -0.31
CA ASP A 367 -30.18 3.67 -0.93
C ASP A 367 -30.59 3.79 -2.40
N LEU A 368 -30.54 2.68 -3.17
CA LEU A 368 -30.98 2.64 -4.57
C LEU A 368 -32.47 2.94 -4.72
N LYS A 369 -33.31 2.34 -3.89
CA LYS A 369 -34.76 2.57 -3.91
C LYS A 369 -35.09 4.04 -3.65
N ASN A 370 -34.50 4.63 -2.61
CA ASN A 370 -34.70 6.04 -2.29
C ASN A 370 -34.17 6.96 -3.43
N MET A 371 -33.05 6.59 -4.06
CA MET A 371 -32.52 7.34 -5.20
C MET A 371 -33.47 7.29 -6.40
N ILE A 372 -34.01 6.11 -6.72
CA ILE A 372 -34.94 5.90 -7.84
C ILE A 372 -36.25 6.68 -7.64
N GLU A 373 -36.76 6.76 -6.41
CA GLU A 373 -37.92 7.56 -6.07
C GLU A 373 -37.71 9.08 -6.28
N LEU A 374 -36.46 9.53 -6.36
CA LEU A 374 -36.10 10.93 -6.58
C LEU A 374 -35.71 11.23 -8.06
N LEU A 375 -35.63 10.19 -8.90
CA LEU A 375 -35.35 10.31 -10.34
C LEU A 375 -36.61 10.35 -11.16
#